data_63d88daaa4edc2af0cce26627490f392
#
_entry.id   63d88daaa4edc2af0cce26627490f392
#
_cell.length_a   1.000
_cell.length_b   1.000
_cell.length_c   1.000
_cell.angle_alpha   90.00
_cell.angle_beta   90.00
_cell.angle_gamma   90.00
#
_symmetry.space_group_name_H-M   'P 1'
#
loop_
_entity.id
_entity.type
_entity.pdbx_description
1 polymer ?
#
loop_
_entity_poly.entity_id
_entity_poly.type
_entity_poly.pdbx_seq_one_letter_code
_entity_poly.pdbx_strand_id
1 'polypeptide(L)'
;IEPVLPMTKLIIYGSTPTVYALANMGRFLNYNCYICSPNAVPQKNLSDKINTINDYKTFAGQCVAIVATQGENDMQALKSAIASKPNFISMIMSKKKASSILSQLGKNGLSKDEIAKVKFPAGIDINAKAPEEIAVSILAELIKDRNAIDAEEQVIVDLKHNQKEIDPICKMLVDPENAVDSYEFNG
;
A
#
# COMPACT_ATOMS: atom_id res chain seq x y z
N ILE A 1 -19.51 8.17 18.60
CA ILE A 1 -19.28 6.86 17.92
C ILE A 1 -18.13 7.14 16.97
N GLU A 2 -16.92 6.67 17.30
CA GLU A 2 -15.81 6.76 16.38
C GLU A 2 -16.13 5.94 15.11
N PRO A 3 -15.90 6.48 13.91
CA PRO A 3 -16.09 5.73 12.69
C PRO A 3 -15.11 4.55 12.66
N VAL A 4 -15.64 3.34 12.62
CA VAL A 4 -14.81 2.14 12.41
C VAL A 4 -14.35 2.17 10.95
N LEU A 5 -13.13 2.64 10.72
CA LEU A 5 -12.52 2.59 9.39
C LEU A 5 -12.35 1.12 8.97
N PRO A 6 -12.71 0.76 7.72
CA PRO A 6 -12.54 -0.60 7.25
C PRO A 6 -11.05 -0.97 7.27
N MET A 7 -10.74 -2.13 7.85
CA MET A 7 -9.37 -2.64 7.92
C MET A 7 -8.80 -2.79 6.51
N THR A 8 -7.65 -2.15 6.24
CA THR A 8 -6.95 -2.27 4.97
C THR A 8 -6.58 -3.73 4.69
N LYS A 9 -6.83 -4.21 3.48
CA LYS A 9 -6.45 -5.56 3.05
C LYS A 9 -4.94 -5.62 2.78
N LEU A 10 -4.25 -6.58 3.40
CA LEU A 10 -2.88 -6.96 3.06
C LEU A 10 -2.92 -8.25 2.24
N ILE A 11 -2.66 -8.14 0.95
CA ILE A 11 -2.70 -9.26 0.01
C ILE A 11 -1.28 -9.70 -0.26
N ILE A 12 -0.96 -10.95 0.04
CA ILE A 12 0.37 -11.51 -0.08
C ILE A 12 0.31 -12.65 -1.10
N TYR A 13 0.98 -12.46 -2.23
CA TYR A 13 1.02 -13.42 -3.32
C TYR A 13 2.24 -14.32 -3.17
N GLY A 14 2.01 -15.62 -2.95
CA GLY A 14 3.03 -16.65 -2.78
C GLY A 14 2.72 -17.61 -1.65
N SER A 15 3.65 -18.55 -1.40
CA SER A 15 3.53 -19.61 -0.38
C SER A 15 4.85 -19.92 0.34
N THR A 16 5.75 -18.95 0.40
CA THR A 16 7.06 -19.09 1.03
C THR A 16 7.00 -18.82 2.55
N PRO A 17 8.01 -19.23 3.34
CA PRO A 17 8.05 -18.91 4.77
C PRO A 17 7.86 -17.40 5.07
N THR A 18 8.42 -16.53 4.25
CA THR A 18 8.26 -15.07 4.37
C THR A 18 6.80 -14.63 4.21
N VAL A 19 6.02 -15.28 3.34
CA VAL A 19 4.58 -15.00 3.15
C VAL A 19 3.81 -15.23 4.46
N TYR A 20 4.08 -16.35 5.13
CA TYR A 20 3.42 -16.68 6.40
C TYR A 20 3.84 -15.75 7.54
N ALA A 21 5.13 -15.39 7.59
CA ALA A 21 5.62 -14.39 8.54
C ALA A 21 4.95 -13.03 8.33
N LEU A 22 4.87 -12.55 7.08
CA LEU A 22 4.18 -11.31 6.71
C LEU A 22 2.71 -11.34 7.11
N ALA A 23 2.00 -12.44 6.85
CA ALA A 23 0.58 -12.56 7.16
C ALA A 23 0.33 -12.51 8.69
N ASN A 24 1.13 -13.22 9.49
CA ASN A 24 1.00 -13.20 10.94
C ASN A 24 1.31 -11.81 11.53
N MET A 25 2.41 -11.18 11.10
CA MET A 25 2.77 -9.84 11.57
C MET A 25 1.80 -8.77 11.06
N GLY A 26 1.31 -8.89 9.83
CA GLY A 26 0.28 -8.01 9.28
C GLY A 26 -1.02 -8.07 10.09
N ARG A 27 -1.42 -9.25 10.55
CA ARG A 27 -2.56 -9.40 11.47
C ARG A 27 -2.32 -8.68 12.80
N PHE A 28 -1.12 -8.79 13.35
CA PHE A 28 -0.75 -8.08 14.58
C PHE A 28 -0.85 -6.55 14.41
N LEU A 29 -0.58 -6.06 13.20
CA LEU A 29 -0.73 -4.65 12.80
C LEU A 29 -2.15 -4.27 12.34
N ASN A 30 -3.15 -5.11 12.62
CA ASN A 30 -4.57 -4.90 12.28
C ASN A 30 -4.90 -4.86 10.77
N TYR A 31 -4.08 -5.49 9.92
CA TYR A 31 -4.46 -5.72 8.53
C TYR A 31 -5.41 -6.92 8.38
N ASN A 32 -6.32 -6.84 7.41
CA ASN A 32 -7.10 -8.01 6.97
C ASN A 32 -6.26 -8.79 5.95
N CYS A 33 -5.59 -9.87 6.40
CA CYS A 33 -4.56 -10.56 5.63
C CYS A 33 -5.13 -11.66 4.74
N TYR A 34 -4.63 -11.70 3.50
CA TYR A 34 -4.94 -12.71 2.48
C TYR A 34 -3.64 -13.29 1.94
N ILE A 35 -3.50 -14.61 1.96
CA ILE A 35 -2.44 -15.35 1.26
C ILE A 35 -3.04 -15.91 -0.01
N CYS A 36 -2.47 -15.57 -1.16
CA CYS A 36 -2.95 -15.94 -2.49
C CYS A 36 -1.87 -16.72 -3.24
N SER A 37 -2.07 -18.01 -3.44
CA SER A 37 -1.18 -18.85 -4.23
C SER A 37 -1.84 -20.18 -4.56
N PRO A 38 -1.68 -20.73 -5.78
CA PRO A 38 -2.10 -22.10 -6.08
C PRO A 38 -1.50 -23.16 -5.12
N ASN A 39 -0.34 -22.84 -4.53
CA ASN A 39 0.39 -23.72 -3.63
C ASN A 39 0.25 -23.32 -2.14
N ALA A 40 -0.70 -22.44 -1.80
CA ALA A 40 -0.92 -22.04 -0.42
C ALA A 40 -1.46 -23.19 0.41
N VAL A 41 -0.78 -23.52 1.50
CA VAL A 41 -1.17 -24.59 2.43
C VAL A 41 -1.44 -23.97 3.79
N PRO A 42 -2.56 -24.28 4.44
CA PRO A 42 -2.78 -23.88 5.82
C PRO A 42 -1.65 -24.40 6.73
N GLN A 43 -1.03 -23.51 7.49
CA GLN A 43 0.03 -23.88 8.44
C GLN A 43 -0.51 -23.87 9.87
N LYS A 44 -0.01 -24.78 10.72
CA LYS A 44 -0.44 -24.92 12.13
C LYS A 44 -0.28 -23.63 12.94
N ASN A 45 0.68 -22.79 12.57
CA ASN A 45 0.98 -21.55 13.27
C ASN A 45 0.36 -20.31 12.61
N LEU A 46 -0.52 -20.51 11.62
CA LEU A 46 -1.23 -19.42 10.97
C LEU A 46 -2.47 -19.06 11.79
N SER A 47 -2.68 -17.77 12.03
CA SER A 47 -3.89 -17.31 12.72
C SER A 47 -5.14 -17.66 11.91
N ASP A 48 -6.19 -18.16 12.58
CA ASP A 48 -7.50 -18.47 11.97
C ASP A 48 -8.15 -17.26 11.25
N LYS A 49 -7.67 -16.06 11.55
CA LYS A 49 -8.14 -14.81 10.93
C LYS A 49 -7.41 -14.44 9.63
N ILE A 50 -6.52 -15.31 9.13
CA ILE A 50 -5.82 -15.13 7.86
C ILE A 50 -6.53 -15.95 6.78
N ASN A 51 -6.94 -15.28 5.71
CA ASN A 51 -7.63 -15.92 4.60
C ASN A 51 -6.62 -16.53 3.63
N THR A 52 -6.71 -17.83 3.38
CA THR A 52 -5.90 -18.53 2.38
C THR A 52 -6.73 -18.82 1.15
N ILE A 53 -6.23 -18.42 -0.03
CA ILE A 53 -6.88 -18.55 -1.32
C ILE A 53 -5.94 -19.30 -2.27
N ASN A 54 -6.41 -20.44 -2.79
CA ASN A 54 -5.62 -21.30 -3.68
C ASN A 54 -5.62 -20.82 -5.13
N ASP A 55 -5.45 -19.51 -5.31
CA ASP A 55 -5.33 -18.84 -6.61
C ASP A 55 -4.71 -17.46 -6.45
N TYR A 56 -4.21 -16.87 -7.56
CA TYR A 56 -3.80 -15.48 -7.62
C TYR A 56 -5.02 -14.59 -7.92
N LYS A 57 -5.79 -14.29 -6.87
CA LYS A 57 -7.02 -13.50 -6.98
C LYS A 57 -6.75 -12.00 -7.02
N THR A 58 -7.57 -11.27 -7.80
CA THR A 58 -7.64 -9.80 -7.80
C THR A 58 -8.65 -9.33 -6.77
N PHE A 59 -8.37 -8.21 -6.10
CA PHE A 59 -9.21 -7.65 -5.05
C PHE A 59 -9.68 -6.23 -5.42
N ALA A 60 -10.87 -5.89 -4.97
CA ALA A 60 -11.41 -4.53 -5.10
C ALA A 60 -11.27 -3.76 -3.77
N GLY A 61 -11.23 -2.43 -3.86
CA GLY A 61 -11.16 -1.51 -2.71
C GLY A 61 -9.73 -1.33 -2.16
N GLN A 62 -9.62 -0.61 -1.04
CA GLN A 62 -8.32 -0.29 -0.44
C GLN A 62 -7.53 -1.55 -0.08
N CYS A 63 -6.34 -1.66 -0.63
CA CYS A 63 -5.47 -2.79 -0.38
C CYS A 63 -3.98 -2.44 -0.57
N VAL A 64 -3.17 -3.28 0.03
CA VAL A 64 -1.71 -3.32 -0.10
C VAL A 64 -1.34 -4.68 -0.67
N ALA A 65 -0.42 -4.74 -1.61
CA ALA A 65 -0.02 -5.97 -2.27
C ALA A 65 1.48 -6.24 -2.12
N ILE A 66 1.82 -7.45 -1.67
CA ILE A 66 3.21 -7.93 -1.60
C ILE A 66 3.34 -9.18 -2.46
N VAL A 67 4.28 -9.18 -3.40
CA VAL A 67 4.56 -10.35 -4.25
C VAL A 67 5.81 -11.06 -3.74
N ALA A 68 5.65 -12.31 -3.29
CA ALA A 68 6.69 -13.10 -2.61
C ALA A 68 6.73 -14.56 -3.12
N THR A 69 6.65 -14.72 -4.43
CA THR A 69 6.53 -16.01 -5.13
C THR A 69 7.85 -16.75 -5.31
N GLN A 70 8.99 -16.07 -5.11
CA GLN A 70 10.35 -16.62 -5.27
C GLN A 70 10.62 -17.33 -6.61
N GLY A 71 9.97 -16.91 -7.67
CA GLY A 71 10.18 -17.42 -9.03
C GLY A 71 9.05 -18.27 -9.57
N GLU A 72 8.16 -18.78 -8.73
CA GLU A 72 6.99 -19.55 -9.17
C GLU A 72 5.88 -18.60 -9.58
N ASN A 73 5.58 -18.55 -10.89
CA ASN A 73 4.48 -17.73 -11.43
C ASN A 73 4.55 -16.24 -11.11
N ASP A 74 5.75 -15.68 -10.90
CA ASP A 74 5.99 -14.26 -10.60
C ASP A 74 5.16 -13.32 -11.50
N MET A 75 5.09 -13.64 -12.80
CA MET A 75 4.35 -12.86 -13.79
C MET A 75 2.85 -12.82 -13.52
N GLN A 76 2.24 -13.97 -13.20
CA GLN A 76 0.82 -14.07 -12.95
C GLN A 76 0.45 -13.39 -11.62
N ALA A 77 1.23 -13.66 -10.57
CA ALA A 77 1.05 -13.02 -9.27
C ALA A 77 1.12 -11.50 -9.36
N LEU A 78 2.13 -10.97 -10.08
CA LEU A 78 2.31 -9.53 -10.24
C LEU A 78 1.21 -8.89 -11.07
N LYS A 79 0.70 -9.55 -12.13
CA LYS A 79 -0.47 -9.10 -12.89
C LYS A 79 -1.71 -8.98 -11.98
N SER A 80 -1.99 -9.98 -11.15
CA SER A 80 -3.13 -9.95 -10.22
C SER A 80 -2.97 -8.89 -9.14
N ALA A 81 -1.74 -8.69 -8.66
CA ALA A 81 -1.42 -7.63 -7.69
C ALA A 81 -1.68 -6.23 -8.30
N ILE A 82 -1.18 -5.95 -9.50
CA ILE A 82 -1.38 -4.67 -10.20
C ILE A 82 -2.85 -4.44 -10.52
N ALA A 83 -3.56 -5.46 -11.00
CA ALA A 83 -4.98 -5.40 -11.32
C ALA A 83 -5.86 -5.10 -10.10
N SER A 84 -5.40 -5.37 -8.88
CA SER A 84 -6.06 -4.99 -7.63
C SER A 84 -5.95 -3.48 -7.32
N LYS A 85 -5.15 -2.72 -8.08
CA LYS A 85 -4.90 -1.27 -7.91
C LYS A 85 -4.56 -0.91 -6.45
N PRO A 86 -3.54 -1.55 -5.86
CA PRO A 86 -3.20 -1.31 -4.47
C PRO A 86 -2.58 0.07 -4.26
N ASN A 87 -2.74 0.63 -3.05
CA ASN A 87 -2.09 1.88 -2.64
C ASN A 87 -0.56 1.70 -2.49
N PHE A 88 -0.14 0.48 -2.16
CA PHE A 88 1.26 0.09 -2.07
C PHE A 88 1.45 -1.28 -2.71
N ILE A 89 2.47 -1.42 -3.55
CA ILE A 89 2.84 -2.70 -4.16
C ILE A 89 4.35 -2.87 -4.12
N SER A 90 4.81 -4.01 -3.57
CA SER A 90 6.23 -4.36 -3.59
C SER A 90 6.45 -5.83 -3.92
N MET A 91 7.67 -6.15 -4.35
CA MET A 91 8.03 -7.48 -4.80
C MET A 91 9.38 -7.94 -4.21
N ILE A 92 9.39 -9.15 -3.63
CA ILE A 92 10.59 -9.77 -3.07
C ILE A 92 11.37 -10.42 -4.20
N MET A 93 12.33 -9.69 -4.75
CA MET A 93 13.29 -10.22 -5.73
C MET A 93 14.50 -9.30 -5.94
N SER A 94 15.55 -9.84 -6.58
CA SER A 94 16.69 -9.03 -6.94
C SER A 94 16.36 -8.01 -8.03
N LYS A 95 17.03 -6.86 -8.01
CA LYS A 95 16.85 -5.79 -9.02
C LYS A 95 16.98 -6.31 -10.46
N LYS A 96 17.95 -7.19 -10.73
CA LYS A 96 18.17 -7.79 -12.06
C LYS A 96 16.94 -8.59 -12.54
N LYS A 97 16.37 -9.42 -11.68
CA LYS A 97 15.22 -10.27 -12.02
C LYS A 97 13.95 -9.41 -12.17
N ALA A 98 13.75 -8.45 -11.27
CA ALA A 98 12.62 -7.53 -11.34
C ALA A 98 12.59 -6.74 -12.65
N SER A 99 13.72 -6.16 -13.08
CA SER A 99 13.82 -5.41 -14.33
C SER A 99 13.40 -6.25 -15.55
N SER A 100 13.77 -7.53 -15.57
CA SER A 100 13.37 -8.45 -16.64
C SER A 100 11.86 -8.68 -16.66
N ILE A 101 11.26 -8.96 -15.50
CA ILE A 101 9.82 -9.23 -15.38
C ILE A 101 9.00 -7.98 -15.72
N LEU A 102 9.40 -6.81 -15.21
CA LEU A 102 8.70 -5.55 -15.49
C LEU A 102 8.75 -5.17 -16.97
N SER A 103 9.90 -5.42 -17.64
CA SER A 103 10.02 -5.26 -19.10
C SER A 103 9.06 -6.17 -19.86
N GLN A 104 8.90 -7.42 -19.43
CA GLN A 104 7.94 -8.36 -20.03
C GLN A 104 6.49 -7.93 -19.80
N LEU A 105 6.16 -7.38 -18.63
CA LEU A 105 4.82 -6.85 -18.34
C LEU A 105 4.46 -5.69 -19.29
N GLY A 106 5.40 -4.78 -19.55
CA GLY A 106 5.21 -3.70 -20.51
C GLY A 106 4.90 -4.22 -21.93
N LYS A 107 5.61 -5.27 -22.38
CA LYS A 107 5.32 -5.93 -23.66
C LYS A 107 3.95 -6.62 -23.69
N ASN A 108 3.41 -6.99 -22.54
CA ASN A 108 2.09 -7.62 -22.38
C ASN A 108 0.96 -6.62 -22.08
N GLY A 109 1.17 -5.33 -22.34
CA GLY A 109 0.12 -4.31 -22.35
C GLY A 109 -0.08 -3.54 -21.04
N LEU A 110 0.76 -3.74 -19.99
CA LEU A 110 0.72 -2.89 -18.82
C LEU A 110 1.36 -1.52 -19.11
N SER A 111 0.77 -0.47 -18.58
CA SER A 111 1.28 0.89 -18.74
C SER A 111 2.59 1.11 -17.96
N LYS A 112 3.38 2.08 -18.39
CA LYS A 112 4.61 2.47 -17.68
C LYS A 112 4.31 2.95 -16.25
N ASP A 113 3.20 3.65 -16.05
CA ASP A 113 2.79 4.19 -14.76
C ASP A 113 2.40 3.09 -13.77
N GLU A 114 1.73 2.03 -14.22
CA GLU A 114 1.42 0.86 -13.39
C GLU A 114 2.70 0.12 -12.99
N ILE A 115 3.63 -0.04 -13.92
CA ILE A 115 4.92 -0.70 -13.68
C ILE A 115 5.79 0.11 -12.71
N ALA A 116 5.81 1.43 -12.85
CA ALA A 116 6.61 2.32 -12.01
C ALA A 116 6.18 2.33 -10.54
N LYS A 117 4.94 1.94 -10.23
CA LYS A 117 4.43 1.82 -8.86
C LYS A 117 4.99 0.61 -8.12
N VAL A 118 5.51 -0.40 -8.82
CA VAL A 118 6.01 -1.62 -8.19
C VAL A 118 7.39 -1.36 -7.57
N LYS A 119 7.47 -1.40 -6.25
CA LYS A 119 8.73 -1.28 -5.50
C LYS A 119 9.50 -2.59 -5.49
N PHE A 120 10.81 -2.52 -5.69
CA PHE A 120 11.72 -3.66 -5.61
C PHE A 120 13.17 -3.19 -5.38
N PRO A 121 13.97 -3.94 -4.62
CA PRO A 121 13.54 -5.04 -3.76
C PRO A 121 12.56 -4.56 -2.70
N ALA A 122 11.65 -5.45 -2.26
CA ALA A 122 10.71 -5.14 -1.19
C ALA A 122 11.43 -4.98 0.15
N GLY A 123 11.00 -3.99 0.94
CA GLY A 123 11.49 -3.71 2.28
C GLY A 123 12.65 -2.72 2.34
N ILE A 124 12.83 -2.13 3.50
CA ILE A 124 14.00 -1.30 3.81
C ILE A 124 15.22 -2.20 4.06
N ASP A 125 16.40 -1.71 3.69
CA ASP A 125 17.64 -2.47 3.90
C ASP A 125 18.04 -2.45 5.38
N ILE A 126 17.85 -3.59 6.03
CA ILE A 126 18.27 -3.88 7.41
C ILE A 126 19.20 -5.08 7.48
N ASN A 127 19.77 -5.51 6.35
CA ASN A 127 20.55 -6.74 6.22
C ASN A 127 19.77 -8.01 6.64
N ALA A 128 18.45 -8.03 6.45
CA ALA A 128 17.57 -9.14 6.78
C ALA A 128 17.93 -10.41 6.02
N LYS A 129 17.97 -11.56 6.72
CA LYS A 129 18.28 -12.88 6.16
C LYS A 129 17.18 -13.89 6.44
N ALA A 130 16.65 -13.90 7.66
CA ALA A 130 15.57 -14.79 8.03
C ALA A 130 14.22 -14.33 7.45
N PRO A 131 13.29 -15.25 7.17
CA PRO A 131 11.96 -14.91 6.66
C PRO A 131 11.22 -13.86 7.50
N GLU A 132 11.34 -13.94 8.81
CA GLU A 132 10.73 -13.03 9.77
C GLU A 132 11.36 -11.63 9.70
N GLU A 133 12.67 -11.55 9.57
CA GLU A 133 13.39 -10.28 9.41
C GLU A 133 13.01 -9.59 8.10
N ILE A 134 12.90 -10.36 7.01
CA ILE A 134 12.43 -9.86 5.72
C ILE A 134 11.00 -9.33 5.85
N ALA A 135 10.13 -10.04 6.57
CA ALA A 135 8.77 -9.58 6.82
C ALA A 135 8.74 -8.27 7.59
N VAL A 136 9.57 -8.12 8.63
CA VAL A 136 9.73 -6.85 9.38
C VAL A 136 10.17 -5.72 8.48
N SER A 137 11.17 -5.93 7.62
CA SER A 137 11.69 -4.90 6.71
C SER A 137 10.62 -4.40 5.73
N ILE A 138 9.79 -5.30 5.21
CA ILE A 138 8.70 -4.98 4.28
C ILE A 138 7.57 -4.22 4.98
N LEU A 139 7.17 -4.65 6.18
CA LEU A 139 6.16 -3.96 6.95
C LEU A 139 6.62 -2.58 7.42
N ALA A 140 7.91 -2.41 7.73
CA ALA A 140 8.49 -1.11 8.05
C ALA A 140 8.46 -0.16 6.84
N GLU A 141 8.76 -0.64 5.62
CA GLU A 141 8.62 0.14 4.40
C GLU A 141 7.17 0.57 4.17
N LEU A 142 6.23 -0.36 4.33
CA LEU A 142 4.81 -0.10 4.19
C LEU A 142 4.30 0.97 5.17
N ILE A 143 4.71 0.88 6.44
CA ILE A 143 4.35 1.87 7.48
C ILE A 143 4.94 3.24 7.13
N LYS A 144 6.22 3.28 6.71
CA LYS A 144 6.88 4.52 6.30
C LYS A 144 6.14 5.21 5.16
N ASP A 145 5.75 4.45 4.12
CA ASP A 145 5.02 4.99 2.96
C ASP A 145 3.65 5.53 3.36
N ARG A 146 2.89 4.77 4.14
CA ARG A 146 1.58 5.21 4.63
C ARG A 146 1.67 6.51 5.40
N ASN A 147 2.59 6.59 6.37
CA ASN A 147 2.74 7.79 7.21
C ASN A 147 3.27 9.00 6.42
N ALA A 148 3.98 8.79 5.31
CA ALA A 148 4.39 9.88 4.42
C ALA A 148 3.19 10.49 3.68
N ILE A 149 2.25 9.64 3.21
CA ILE A 149 1.01 10.10 2.56
C ILE A 149 0.14 10.88 3.56
N ASP A 150 -0.06 10.34 4.76
CA ASP A 150 -0.84 11.00 5.82
C ASP A 150 -0.24 12.37 6.17
N ALA A 151 1.09 12.50 6.21
CA ALA A 151 1.79 13.77 6.48
C ALA A 151 1.60 14.78 5.34
N GLU A 152 1.64 14.35 4.07
CA GLU A 152 1.40 15.23 2.92
C GLU A 152 -0.05 15.72 2.88
N GLU A 153 -1.02 14.85 3.16
CA GLU A 153 -2.44 15.23 3.26
C GLU A 153 -2.67 16.23 4.39
N GLN A 154 -2.02 16.05 5.55
CA GLN A 154 -2.11 17.01 6.67
C GLN A 154 -1.55 18.37 6.31
N VAL A 155 -0.40 18.44 5.63
CA VAL A 155 0.19 19.70 5.16
C VAL A 155 -0.75 20.41 4.18
N ILE A 156 -1.41 19.69 3.27
CA ILE A 156 -2.37 20.26 2.32
C ILE A 156 -3.59 20.83 3.06
N VAL A 157 -4.09 20.14 4.08
CA VAL A 157 -5.20 20.62 4.91
C VAL A 157 -4.78 21.88 5.67
N ASP A 158 -3.59 21.89 6.27
CA ASP A 158 -3.08 23.04 7.01
C ASP A 158 -2.84 24.25 6.10
N LEU A 159 -2.37 24.04 4.85
CA LEU A 159 -2.20 25.11 3.86
C LEU A 159 -3.54 25.70 3.43
N LYS A 160 -4.57 24.87 3.24
CA LYS A 160 -5.93 25.34 2.95
C LYS A 160 -6.54 26.11 4.12
N HIS A 161 -6.29 25.67 5.36
CA HIS A 161 -6.76 26.34 6.57
C HIS A 161 -6.03 27.66 6.85
N ASN A 162 -4.80 27.84 6.34
CA ASN A 162 -4.01 29.04 6.53
C ASN A 162 -4.26 30.14 5.48
N GLN A 163 -5.14 29.94 4.51
CA GLN A 163 -5.62 31.01 3.61
C GLN A 163 -6.66 31.89 4.31
N LYS A 164 -6.34 32.35 5.52
CA LYS A 164 -7.14 33.37 6.20
C LYS A 164 -6.81 34.73 5.61
N GLU A 165 -7.81 35.39 5.07
CA GLU A 165 -7.72 36.76 4.61
C GLU A 165 -8.13 37.73 5.74
N ILE A 166 -7.62 38.97 5.68
CA ILE A 166 -8.00 40.01 6.62
C ILE A 166 -9.22 40.73 6.03
N ASP A 167 -10.34 40.67 6.71
CA ASP A 167 -11.51 41.45 6.35
C ASP A 167 -11.17 42.94 6.30
N PRO A 168 -11.38 43.62 5.16
CA PRO A 168 -10.96 45.02 5.00
C PRO A 168 -11.74 45.99 5.88
N ILE A 169 -12.91 45.61 6.37
CA ILE A 169 -13.80 46.46 7.17
C ILE A 169 -13.51 46.29 8.66
N CYS A 170 -13.61 45.07 9.18
CA CYS A 170 -13.45 44.81 10.61
C CYS A 170 -12.03 44.45 11.03
N LYS A 171 -11.12 44.21 10.06
CA LYS A 171 -9.70 43.80 10.27
C LYS A 171 -9.52 42.47 11.00
N MET A 172 -10.54 41.62 11.04
CA MET A 172 -10.43 40.28 11.58
C MET A 172 -9.95 39.28 10.53
N LEU A 173 -9.27 38.22 10.98
CA LEU A 173 -8.90 37.10 10.12
C LEU A 173 -10.17 36.29 9.83
N VAL A 174 -10.53 36.19 8.56
CA VAL A 174 -11.67 35.41 8.07
C VAL A 174 -11.19 34.30 7.15
N ASP A 175 -11.95 33.22 7.15
CA ASP A 175 -11.77 32.12 6.21
C ASP A 175 -12.71 32.37 5.03
N PRO A 176 -12.19 32.66 3.81
CA PRO A 176 -13.02 33.01 2.66
C PRO A 176 -13.93 31.86 2.22
N GLU A 177 -13.56 30.60 2.46
CA GLU A 177 -14.35 29.41 2.07
C GLU A 177 -15.53 29.17 3.02
N ASN A 178 -15.48 29.68 4.26
CA ASN A 178 -16.51 29.52 5.28
C ASN A 178 -17.19 30.84 5.68
N ALA A 179 -16.94 31.93 4.95
CA ALA A 179 -17.60 33.20 5.19
C ALA A 179 -19.11 33.11 4.89
N VAL A 180 -19.93 33.55 5.84
CA VAL A 180 -21.41 33.49 5.73
C VAL A 180 -21.91 34.46 4.66
N ASP A 181 -21.18 35.56 4.42
CA ASP A 181 -21.44 36.56 3.38
C ASP A 181 -20.14 37.08 2.81
N SER A 182 -20.07 37.26 1.49
CA SER A 182 -18.95 37.90 0.79
C SER A 182 -19.45 39.06 -0.08
N TYR A 183 -18.74 40.19 -0.01
CA TYR A 183 -19.02 41.39 -0.84
C TYR A 183 -17.79 41.70 -1.67
N GLU A 184 -17.97 41.94 -2.97
CA GLU A 184 -16.93 42.55 -3.81
C GLU A 184 -16.86 44.03 -3.54
N PHE A 185 -15.73 44.51 -3.06
CA PHE A 185 -15.43 45.92 -2.87
C PHE A 185 -14.61 46.42 -4.04
N ASN A 186 -15.25 47.12 -4.96
CA ASN A 186 -14.57 47.90 -6.00
C ASN A 186 -14.13 49.23 -5.41
N GLY A 187 -12.84 49.28 -4.99
CA GLY A 187 -12.18 50.48 -4.49
C GLY A 187 -11.83 51.48 -5.58
#